data_415653693412f2cbc159552b2d13390f
#
_entry.id   415653693412f2cbc159552b2d13390f
#
_cell.length_a   1.000
_cell.length_b   1.000
_cell.length_c   1.000
_cell.angle_alpha   90.00
_cell.angle_beta   90.00
_cell.angle_gamma   90.00
#
_symmetry.space_group_name_H-M   'P 1'
#
loop_
_entity.id
_entity.type
_entity.pdbx_description
1 polymer ?
#
loop_
_entity_poly.entity_id
_entity_poly.type
_entity_poly.pdbx_seq_one_letter_code
_entity_poly.pdbx_strand_id
1 'polypeptide(L)'
;MKCLLLVSLFFLLPATAFAVPTKPEQFEKLENEFSLECQKYGAESCAARFISMAACTYVFAVNQGKHPDEAMDISDKLFVGIMRGNKIKPGIMFTEERNIKPSIVNEVAERTAFCKEATEKAVPKLFNARGMEEPSLEIQKRLTDSFGYWWISNIETIYKQD
;
A
#
# COMPACT_ATOMS: atom_id res chain seq x y z
N MET A 1 -10.41 15.57 -52.93
CA MET A 1 -10.14 14.49 -51.92
C MET A 1 -9.46 15.14 -50.74
N LYS A 2 -10.20 15.34 -49.64
CA LYS A 2 -9.69 15.95 -48.40
C LYS A 2 -9.39 14.81 -47.44
N CYS A 3 -8.08 14.58 -47.15
CA CYS A 3 -7.62 13.64 -46.15
C CYS A 3 -7.86 14.25 -44.75
N LEU A 4 -8.83 13.74 -44.00
CA LEU A 4 -9.03 14.04 -42.60
C LEU A 4 -7.96 13.29 -41.79
N LEU A 5 -6.99 14.02 -41.26
CA LEU A 5 -6.07 13.58 -40.23
C LEU A 5 -6.84 13.52 -38.89
N LEU A 6 -7.24 12.32 -38.50
CA LEU A 6 -7.70 12.01 -37.14
C LEU A 6 -6.48 12.08 -36.20
N VAL A 7 -6.31 13.22 -35.56
CA VAL A 7 -5.37 13.37 -34.44
C VAL A 7 -6.01 12.65 -33.25
N SER A 8 -5.53 11.45 -32.98
CA SER A 8 -5.82 10.72 -31.75
C SER A 8 -5.24 11.50 -30.58
N LEU A 9 -6.09 12.23 -29.89
CA LEU A 9 -5.77 12.89 -28.63
C LEU A 9 -5.64 11.79 -27.56
N PHE A 10 -4.43 11.22 -27.43
CA PHE A 10 -4.08 10.45 -26.26
C PHE A 10 -4.17 11.39 -25.05
N PHE A 11 -5.25 11.28 -24.30
CA PHE A 11 -5.33 11.81 -22.95
C PHE A 11 -4.23 11.14 -22.13
N LEU A 12 -3.08 11.81 -22.06
CA LEU A 12 -2.10 11.65 -21.00
C LEU A 12 -2.81 12.08 -19.70
N LEU A 13 -3.51 11.13 -19.08
CA LEU A 13 -3.89 11.29 -17.68
C LEU A 13 -2.57 11.52 -16.93
N PRO A 14 -2.36 12.69 -16.31
CA PRO A 14 -1.21 12.85 -15.44
C PRO A 14 -1.32 11.73 -14.43
N ALA A 15 -0.26 10.94 -14.30
CA ALA A 15 -0.07 10.10 -13.13
C ALA A 15 -0.11 11.08 -11.95
N THR A 16 -1.29 11.25 -11.37
CA THR A 16 -1.48 12.04 -10.16
C THR A 16 -0.58 11.39 -9.14
N ALA A 17 0.57 12.00 -8.90
CA ALA A 17 1.49 11.57 -7.88
C ALA A 17 0.65 11.37 -6.61
N PHE A 18 0.54 10.12 -6.16
CA PHE A 18 -0.24 9.78 -4.99
C PHE A 18 0.37 10.54 -3.83
N ALA A 19 -0.25 11.65 -3.45
CA ALA A 19 0.25 12.50 -2.39
C ALA A 19 0.05 11.74 -1.07
N VAL A 20 1.16 11.42 -0.40
CA VAL A 20 1.12 10.79 0.92
C VAL A 20 0.38 11.73 1.87
N PRO A 21 -0.66 11.27 2.56
CA PRO A 21 -1.40 12.10 3.48
C PRO A 21 -0.50 12.52 4.65
N THR A 22 -0.45 13.82 4.91
CA THR A 22 0.36 14.39 6.00
C THR A 22 -0.49 15.21 6.98
N LYS A 23 -1.74 15.53 6.61
CA LYS A 23 -2.66 16.31 7.43
C LYS A 23 -3.88 15.49 7.83
N PRO A 24 -4.47 15.72 9.02
CA PRO A 24 -5.64 14.98 9.49
C PRO A 24 -6.80 14.96 8.49
N GLU A 25 -7.10 16.09 7.87
CA GLU A 25 -8.17 16.20 6.87
C GLU A 25 -7.96 15.33 5.63
N GLN A 26 -6.69 15.05 5.27
CA GLN A 26 -6.37 14.16 4.15
C GLN A 26 -6.63 12.70 4.50
N PHE A 27 -6.34 12.30 5.75
CA PHE A 27 -6.66 10.97 6.25
C PHE A 27 -8.18 10.77 6.31
N GLU A 28 -8.92 11.72 6.86
CA GLU A 28 -10.39 11.65 6.94
C GLU A 28 -11.03 11.53 5.55
N LYS A 29 -10.53 12.29 4.57
CA LYS A 29 -11.01 12.18 3.19
C LYS A 29 -10.78 10.79 2.62
N LEU A 30 -9.58 10.23 2.79
CA LEU A 30 -9.27 8.87 2.34
C LEU A 30 -10.13 7.82 3.06
N GLU A 31 -10.33 7.94 4.36
CA GLU A 31 -11.21 7.06 5.13
C GLU A 31 -12.63 7.05 4.56
N ASN A 32 -13.17 8.22 4.23
CA ASN A 32 -14.52 8.35 3.66
C ASN A 32 -14.61 7.74 2.25
N GLU A 33 -13.63 8.01 1.38
CA GLU A 33 -13.57 7.42 0.03
C GLU A 33 -13.52 5.89 0.10
N PHE A 34 -12.72 5.33 1.01
CA PHE A 34 -12.65 3.89 1.24
C PHE A 34 -13.91 3.30 1.81
N SER A 35 -14.57 3.99 2.73
CA SER A 35 -15.83 3.53 3.31
C SER A 35 -16.91 3.30 2.24
N LEU A 36 -16.98 4.20 1.27
CA LEU A 36 -17.92 4.06 0.14
C LEU A 36 -17.56 2.88 -0.78
N GLU A 37 -16.26 2.64 -1.00
CA GLU A 37 -15.82 1.50 -1.81
C GLU A 37 -16.05 0.15 -1.12
N CYS A 38 -15.85 0.07 0.19
CA CYS A 38 -16.00 -1.16 0.96
C CYS A 38 -17.42 -1.73 0.92
N GLN A 39 -18.42 -0.87 0.81
CA GLN A 39 -19.80 -1.30 0.64
C GLN A 39 -20.03 -2.12 -0.63
N LYS A 40 -19.17 -1.96 -1.64
CA LYS A 40 -19.30 -2.63 -2.95
C LYS A 40 -18.61 -4.00 -3.00
N TYR A 41 -17.53 -4.19 -2.24
CA TYR A 41 -16.59 -5.31 -2.47
C TYR A 41 -16.62 -6.38 -1.38
N GLY A 42 -17.33 -6.18 -0.29
CA GLY A 42 -17.34 -7.08 0.86
C GLY A 42 -16.12 -6.88 1.79
N ALA A 43 -16.25 -7.41 2.99
CA ALA A 43 -15.35 -7.05 4.09
C ALA A 43 -13.90 -7.54 3.90
N GLU A 44 -13.69 -8.74 3.35
CA GLU A 44 -12.35 -9.28 3.14
C GLU A 44 -11.60 -8.53 2.02
N SER A 45 -12.26 -8.30 0.88
CA SER A 45 -11.67 -7.53 -0.21
C SER A 45 -11.41 -6.08 0.20
N CYS A 46 -12.29 -5.52 1.02
CA CYS A 46 -12.09 -4.21 1.63
C CYS A 46 -10.83 -4.19 2.51
N ALA A 47 -10.66 -5.17 3.40
CA ALA A 47 -9.47 -5.30 4.23
C ALA A 47 -8.19 -5.42 3.39
N ALA A 48 -8.21 -6.24 2.34
CA ALA A 48 -7.08 -6.39 1.42
C ALA A 48 -6.68 -5.06 0.77
N ARG A 49 -7.66 -4.26 0.36
CA ARG A 49 -7.43 -2.91 -0.20
C ARG A 49 -6.74 -1.99 0.79
N PHE A 50 -7.14 -2.00 2.06
CA PHE A 50 -6.52 -1.18 3.09
C PHE A 50 -5.09 -1.57 3.38
N ILE A 51 -4.86 -2.87 3.52
CA ILE A 51 -3.52 -3.40 3.73
C ILE A 51 -2.61 -2.99 2.57
N SER A 52 -3.07 -3.13 1.35
CA SER A 52 -2.31 -2.77 0.15
C SER A 52 -2.05 -1.26 0.08
N MET A 53 -3.02 -0.44 0.45
CA MET A 53 -2.84 1.00 0.45
C MET A 53 -1.86 1.44 1.54
N ALA A 54 -1.95 0.87 2.74
CA ALA A 54 -0.98 1.15 3.79
C ALA A 54 0.45 0.79 3.32
N ALA A 55 0.62 -0.38 2.70
CA ALA A 55 1.88 -0.80 2.13
C ALA A 55 2.41 0.17 1.07
N CYS A 56 1.56 0.57 0.12
CA CYS A 56 1.96 1.53 -0.91
C CYS A 56 2.25 2.92 -0.34
N THR A 57 1.48 3.37 0.66
CA THR A 57 1.72 4.65 1.35
C THR A 57 3.10 4.67 1.99
N TYR A 58 3.52 3.56 2.62
CA TYR A 58 4.86 3.44 3.19
C TYR A 58 5.96 3.67 2.16
N VAL A 59 5.92 2.98 1.02
CA VAL A 59 6.98 3.14 0.00
C VAL A 59 6.93 4.49 -0.69
N PHE A 60 5.76 5.09 -0.86
CA PHE A 60 5.64 6.45 -1.38
C PHE A 60 6.24 7.48 -0.41
N ALA A 61 6.00 7.34 0.89
CA ALA A 61 6.58 8.21 1.90
C ALA A 61 8.11 8.12 1.92
N VAL A 62 8.67 6.92 1.88
CA VAL A 62 10.12 6.70 1.75
C VAL A 62 10.67 7.35 0.48
N ASN A 63 9.97 7.24 -0.64
CA ASN A 63 10.39 7.88 -1.89
C ASN A 63 10.34 9.41 -1.84
N GLN A 64 9.48 9.98 -1.01
CA GLN A 64 9.43 11.42 -0.73
C GLN A 64 10.48 11.90 0.28
N GLY A 65 11.37 11.02 0.72
CA GLY A 65 12.46 11.35 1.63
C GLY A 65 12.13 11.21 3.11
N LYS A 66 10.99 10.57 3.45
CA LYS A 66 10.68 10.25 4.85
C LYS A 66 11.59 9.14 5.35
N HIS A 67 12.04 9.27 6.61
CA HIS A 67 12.72 8.16 7.28
C HIS A 67 11.78 6.94 7.35
N PRO A 68 12.29 5.69 7.26
CA PRO A 68 11.44 4.50 7.33
C PRO A 68 10.48 4.45 8.52
N ASP A 69 10.92 4.89 9.69
CA ASP A 69 10.08 4.90 10.90
C ASP A 69 8.94 5.94 10.79
N GLU A 70 9.21 7.13 10.23
CA GLU A 70 8.18 8.13 9.96
C GLU A 70 7.20 7.64 8.88
N ALA A 71 7.71 6.96 7.86
CA ALA A 71 6.89 6.37 6.80
C ALA A 71 5.98 5.27 7.37
N MET A 72 6.47 4.46 8.30
CA MET A 72 5.68 3.45 9.00
C MET A 72 4.58 4.10 9.84
N ASP A 73 4.90 5.12 10.62
CA ASP A 73 3.93 5.90 11.41
C ASP A 73 2.77 6.46 10.55
N ILE A 74 3.09 6.97 9.36
CA ILE A 74 2.09 7.48 8.41
C ILE A 74 1.20 6.34 7.92
N SER A 75 1.80 5.21 7.56
CA SER A 75 1.10 4.03 7.08
C SER A 75 0.18 3.44 8.16
N ASP A 76 0.67 3.33 9.40
CA ASP A 76 -0.09 2.79 10.53
C ASP A 76 -1.28 3.68 10.89
N LYS A 77 -1.10 4.99 10.90
CA LYS A 77 -2.20 5.94 11.13
C LYS A 77 -3.28 5.79 10.08
N LEU A 78 -2.90 5.67 8.81
CA LEU A 78 -3.83 5.43 7.72
C LEU A 78 -4.58 4.11 7.92
N PHE A 79 -3.87 3.02 8.17
CA PHE A 79 -4.46 1.69 8.36
C PHE A 79 -5.44 1.66 9.55
N VAL A 80 -5.01 2.16 10.72
CA VAL A 80 -5.84 2.19 11.93
C VAL A 80 -7.06 3.09 11.76
N GLY A 81 -6.90 4.26 11.13
CA GLY A 81 -7.99 5.18 10.84
C GLY A 81 -9.07 4.52 9.97
N ILE A 82 -8.65 3.92 8.85
CA ILE A 82 -9.55 3.23 7.94
C ILE A 82 -10.27 2.06 8.61
N MET A 83 -9.55 1.25 9.38
CA MET A 83 -10.13 0.12 10.12
C MET A 83 -11.23 0.56 11.08
N ARG A 84 -10.98 1.64 11.84
CA ARG A 84 -11.96 2.21 12.79
C ARG A 84 -13.15 2.81 12.06
N GLY A 85 -12.93 3.62 11.04
CA GLY A 85 -13.97 4.26 10.25
C GLY A 85 -14.93 3.26 9.60
N ASN A 86 -14.43 2.12 9.15
CA ASN A 86 -15.24 1.06 8.54
C ASN A 86 -15.72 -0.01 9.52
N LYS A 87 -15.44 0.12 10.81
CA LYS A 87 -15.82 -0.85 11.86
C LYS A 87 -15.36 -2.28 11.55
N ILE A 88 -14.21 -2.42 10.87
CA ILE A 88 -13.65 -3.71 10.50
C ILE A 88 -13.10 -4.37 11.78
N LYS A 89 -13.65 -5.53 12.10
CA LYS A 89 -13.19 -6.31 13.26
C LYS A 89 -11.99 -7.20 12.86
N PRO A 90 -11.04 -7.44 13.76
CA PRO A 90 -9.90 -8.32 13.48
C PRO A 90 -10.30 -9.68 12.91
N GLY A 91 -11.37 -10.31 13.40
CA GLY A 91 -11.86 -11.60 12.89
C GLY A 91 -12.29 -11.61 11.41
N ILE A 92 -12.42 -10.46 10.76
CA ILE A 92 -12.62 -10.39 9.32
C ILE A 92 -11.31 -10.72 8.58
N MET A 93 -10.19 -10.27 9.12
CA MET A 93 -8.88 -10.37 8.48
C MET A 93 -8.11 -11.61 8.88
N PHE A 94 -8.26 -12.06 10.13
CA PHE A 94 -7.42 -13.09 10.72
C PHE A 94 -8.17 -14.41 10.90
N THR A 95 -7.43 -15.52 10.80
CA THR A 95 -7.86 -16.85 11.25
C THR A 95 -7.80 -16.94 12.78
N GLU A 96 -8.23 -18.08 13.33
CA GLU A 96 -8.12 -18.36 14.78
C GLU A 96 -6.67 -18.39 15.25
N GLU A 97 -5.74 -18.81 14.38
CA GLU A 97 -4.30 -18.84 14.66
C GLU A 97 -3.62 -17.47 14.48
N ARG A 98 -4.40 -16.41 14.30
CA ARG A 98 -3.92 -15.04 14.08
C ARG A 98 -3.05 -14.86 12.80
N ASN A 99 -3.28 -15.67 11.78
CA ASN A 99 -2.72 -15.45 10.44
C ASN A 99 -3.73 -14.67 9.59
N ILE A 100 -3.24 -13.84 8.69
CA ILE A 100 -4.13 -13.20 7.70
C ILE A 100 -4.72 -14.27 6.78
N LYS A 101 -5.99 -14.17 6.49
CA LYS A 101 -6.70 -15.15 5.65
C LYS A 101 -6.08 -15.24 4.25
N PRO A 102 -5.93 -16.45 3.68
CA PRO A 102 -5.30 -16.63 2.37
C PRO A 102 -5.96 -15.83 1.23
N SER A 103 -7.28 -15.61 1.29
CA SER A 103 -7.99 -14.75 0.33
C SER A 103 -7.47 -13.33 0.34
N ILE A 104 -7.24 -12.78 1.53
CA ILE A 104 -6.70 -11.44 1.71
C ILE A 104 -5.23 -11.39 1.28
N VAL A 105 -4.42 -12.41 1.63
CA VAL A 105 -3.00 -12.48 1.24
C VAL A 105 -2.83 -12.37 -0.26
N ASN A 106 -3.58 -13.17 -1.02
CA ASN A 106 -3.51 -13.18 -2.49
C ASN A 106 -3.91 -11.82 -3.08
N GLU A 107 -5.01 -11.25 -2.58
CA GLU A 107 -5.49 -9.95 -3.08
C GLU A 107 -4.52 -8.81 -2.72
N VAL A 108 -3.87 -8.84 -1.56
CA VAL A 108 -2.83 -7.86 -1.20
C VAL A 108 -1.63 -7.99 -2.12
N ALA A 109 -1.17 -9.20 -2.40
CA ALA A 109 -0.03 -9.42 -3.30
C ALA A 109 -0.30 -8.87 -4.71
N GLU A 110 -1.51 -9.10 -5.23
CA GLU A 110 -1.93 -8.54 -6.53
C GLU A 110 -2.02 -7.01 -6.51
N ARG A 111 -2.62 -6.44 -5.47
CA ARG A 111 -2.85 -4.99 -5.37
C ARG A 111 -1.57 -4.20 -5.12
N THR A 112 -0.59 -4.75 -4.41
CA THR A 112 0.71 -4.09 -4.21
C THR A 112 1.51 -3.97 -5.51
N ALA A 113 1.14 -4.69 -6.57
CA ALA A 113 1.69 -4.48 -7.90
C ALA A 113 1.46 -3.05 -8.42
N PHE A 114 0.43 -2.35 -7.95
CA PHE A 114 0.19 -0.93 -8.26
C PHE A 114 1.35 -0.02 -7.85
N CYS A 115 2.01 -0.30 -6.74
CA CYS A 115 3.16 0.47 -6.28
C CYS A 115 4.52 -0.22 -6.49
N LYS A 116 4.58 -1.21 -7.41
CA LYS A 116 5.81 -1.97 -7.68
C LYS A 116 6.99 -1.07 -8.04
N GLU A 117 6.82 -0.12 -8.94
CA GLU A 117 7.87 0.82 -9.32
C GLU A 117 8.33 1.70 -8.14
N ALA A 118 7.38 2.12 -7.30
CA ALA A 118 7.70 2.86 -6.10
C ALA A 118 8.46 2.00 -5.07
N THR A 119 8.11 0.72 -4.96
CA THR A 119 8.80 -0.25 -4.10
C THR A 119 10.24 -0.45 -4.58
N GLU A 120 10.45 -0.65 -5.87
CA GLU A 120 11.78 -0.77 -6.46
C GLU A 120 12.68 0.43 -6.12
N LYS A 121 12.14 1.64 -6.24
CA LYS A 121 12.86 2.88 -5.88
C LYS A 121 13.08 3.05 -4.38
N ALA A 122 12.21 2.49 -3.54
CA ALA A 122 12.31 2.60 -2.08
C ALA A 122 13.33 1.62 -1.48
N VAL A 123 13.51 0.43 -2.06
CA VAL A 123 14.40 -0.61 -1.50
C VAL A 123 15.81 -0.10 -1.21
N PRO A 124 16.55 0.55 -2.14
CA PRO A 124 17.88 1.09 -1.84
C PRO A 124 17.86 2.10 -0.70
N LYS A 125 16.84 2.96 -0.66
CA LYS A 125 16.69 3.99 0.38
C LYS A 125 16.47 3.39 1.76
N LEU A 126 15.73 2.27 1.85
CA LEU A 126 15.49 1.53 3.09
C LEU A 126 16.79 0.92 3.63
N PHE A 127 17.64 0.40 2.76
CA PHE A 127 18.96 -0.12 3.13
C PHE A 127 19.87 1.01 3.62
N ASN A 128 19.97 2.08 2.86
CA ASN A 128 20.80 3.25 3.23
C ASN A 128 20.35 3.88 4.56
N ALA A 129 19.04 3.99 4.81
CA ALA A 129 18.52 4.54 6.06
C ALA A 129 18.90 3.70 7.30
N ARG A 130 19.22 2.42 7.10
CA ARG A 130 19.69 1.49 8.15
C ARG A 130 21.22 1.35 8.20
N GLY A 131 21.95 2.16 7.44
CA GLY A 131 23.41 2.08 7.33
C GLY A 131 23.92 0.79 6.66
N MET A 132 23.06 0.16 5.85
CA MET A 132 23.40 -1.06 5.11
C MET A 132 23.84 -0.71 3.69
N GLU A 133 24.69 -1.57 3.11
CA GLU A 133 25.07 -1.44 1.70
C GLU A 133 23.86 -1.60 0.80
N GLU A 134 23.87 -0.90 -0.33
CA GLU A 134 22.83 -1.02 -1.35
C GLU A 134 22.78 -2.47 -1.86
N PRO A 135 21.60 -3.10 -1.88
CA PRO A 135 21.47 -4.48 -2.31
C PRO A 135 21.68 -4.60 -3.82
N SER A 136 22.16 -5.77 -4.26
CA SER A 136 22.30 -6.07 -5.69
C SER A 136 20.95 -5.96 -6.40
N LEU A 137 20.96 -5.71 -7.71
CA LEU A 137 19.75 -5.62 -8.52
C LEU A 137 18.86 -6.87 -8.43
N GLU A 138 19.46 -8.05 -8.29
CA GLU A 138 18.72 -9.29 -8.09
C GLU A 138 17.97 -9.30 -6.77
N ILE A 139 18.63 -8.88 -5.67
CA ILE A 139 18.01 -8.76 -4.36
C ILE A 139 16.91 -7.70 -4.36
N GLN A 140 17.17 -6.53 -4.98
CA GLN A 140 16.17 -5.47 -5.11
C GLN A 140 14.91 -6.00 -5.81
N LYS A 141 15.06 -6.71 -6.92
CA LYS A 141 13.96 -7.31 -7.65
C LYS A 141 13.18 -8.31 -6.79
N ARG A 142 13.87 -9.22 -6.09
CA ARG A 142 13.23 -10.21 -5.22
C ARG A 142 12.42 -9.54 -4.09
N LEU A 143 13.00 -8.52 -3.45
CA LEU A 143 12.31 -7.76 -2.40
C LEU A 143 11.09 -7.03 -2.94
N THR A 144 11.21 -6.44 -4.13
CA THR A 144 10.10 -5.77 -4.80
C THR A 144 8.97 -6.76 -5.14
N ASP A 145 9.29 -7.91 -5.70
CA ASP A 145 8.31 -8.92 -6.10
C ASP A 145 7.61 -9.58 -4.88
N SER A 146 8.29 -9.61 -3.72
CA SER A 146 7.75 -10.18 -2.48
C SER A 146 7.17 -9.14 -1.50
N PHE A 147 7.11 -7.88 -1.88
CA PHE A 147 6.79 -6.77 -0.97
C PHE A 147 5.43 -6.94 -0.25
N GLY A 148 4.39 -7.35 -0.97
CA GLY A 148 3.07 -7.59 -0.38
C GLY A 148 3.08 -8.67 0.69
N TYR A 149 3.78 -9.77 0.47
CA TYR A 149 3.95 -10.86 1.45
C TYR A 149 4.76 -10.43 2.65
N TRP A 150 5.83 -9.67 2.44
CA TRP A 150 6.63 -9.09 3.52
C TRP A 150 5.78 -8.17 4.40
N TRP A 151 4.94 -7.33 3.79
CA TRP A 151 4.05 -6.43 4.51
C TRP A 151 3.05 -7.19 5.39
N ILE A 152 2.43 -8.23 4.84
CA ILE A 152 1.52 -9.11 5.57
C ILE A 152 2.21 -9.77 6.76
N SER A 153 3.42 -10.32 6.57
CA SER A 153 4.18 -10.94 7.64
C SER A 153 4.48 -9.98 8.79
N ASN A 154 4.71 -8.70 8.51
CA ASN A 154 4.88 -7.68 9.55
C ASN A 154 3.59 -7.46 10.34
N ILE A 155 2.44 -7.33 9.66
CA ILE A 155 1.14 -7.18 10.32
C ILE A 155 0.84 -8.40 11.22
N GLU A 156 1.05 -9.60 10.73
CA GLU A 156 0.86 -10.83 11.51
C GLU A 156 1.77 -10.88 12.74
N THR A 157 3.02 -10.47 12.59
CA THR A 157 3.99 -10.43 13.68
C THR A 157 3.54 -9.47 14.77
N ILE A 158 3.10 -8.27 14.42
CA ILE A 158 2.59 -7.28 15.36
C ILE A 158 1.34 -7.83 16.07
N TYR A 159 0.38 -8.36 15.32
CA TYR A 159 -0.88 -8.85 15.88
C TYR A 159 -0.73 -10.08 16.79
N LYS A 160 0.34 -10.87 16.61
CA LYS A 160 0.65 -12.04 17.47
C LYS A 160 1.32 -11.64 18.79
N GLN A 161 1.88 -10.43 18.88
CA GLN A 161 2.52 -9.91 20.08
C GLN A 161 1.53 -9.27 21.07
N ASP A 162 0.38 -8.82 20.56
CA ASP A 162 -0.74 -8.27 21.36
C ASP A 162 -1.65 -9.40 21.92
#